data_b6d8d16132f5aa77de58918fc13d298e
#
_entry.id   b6d8d16132f5aa77de58918fc13d298e
#
_cell.length_a   1.000
_cell.length_b   1.000
_cell.length_c   1.000
_cell.angle_alpha   90.00
_cell.angle_beta   90.00
_cell.angle_gamma   90.00
#
_symmetry.space_group_name_H-M   'P 1'
#
loop_
_entity.id
_entity.type
_entity.pdbx_description
1 polymer ?
#
loop_
_entity_poly.entity_id
_entity_poly.type
_entity_poly.pdbx_seq_one_letter_code
_entity_poly.pdbx_strand_id
1 'polypeptide(L)'
;GYHNYHHFFQYDYRNGVKWWQYDPTKWLIAGLSKFGLTTELRTVDDTTIKHAEVQMQFKKAQQQIDTAAVSGLDLPHAMKSFQDRIKFEYDAFTQTVEEWQALKAKTIELKKTEFADRIHEVDDKLKHDYAKIEQKILEHNSNLKTAFRSIGQNTKAA
;
A
#
# COMPACT_ATOMS: atom_id res chain seq x y z
N GLY A 1 9.64 4.99 -16.74
CA GLY A 1 9.58 3.58 -16.56
C GLY A 1 9.34 3.13 -15.14
N TYR A 2 9.27 1.85 -14.98
CA TYR A 2 8.97 1.18 -13.70
C TYR A 2 10.19 1.03 -12.80
N HIS A 3 11.33 1.62 -13.16
CA HIS A 3 12.60 1.55 -12.44
C HIS A 3 12.50 2.02 -10.97
N ASN A 4 11.64 3.00 -10.69
CA ASN A 4 11.39 3.46 -9.33
C ASN A 4 10.79 2.39 -8.41
N TYR A 5 10.03 1.44 -8.95
CA TYR A 5 9.48 0.34 -8.17
C TYR A 5 10.60 -0.56 -7.62
N HIS A 6 11.56 -0.94 -8.45
CA HIS A 6 12.69 -1.76 -8.04
C HIS A 6 13.57 -1.08 -6.98
N HIS A 7 13.72 0.24 -7.02
CA HIS A 7 14.46 0.97 -5.97
C HIS A 7 13.75 0.95 -4.63
N PHE A 8 12.41 0.91 -4.62
CA PHE A 8 11.63 0.82 -3.40
C PHE A 8 11.57 -0.61 -2.84
N PHE A 9 11.51 -1.61 -3.72
CA PHE A 9 11.32 -3.02 -3.39
C PHE A 9 12.40 -3.89 -4.01
N GLN A 10 13.62 -3.71 -3.56
CA GLN A 10 14.83 -4.33 -4.15
C GLN A 10 14.81 -5.86 -4.15
N TYR A 11 14.04 -6.49 -3.26
CA TYR A 11 13.90 -7.94 -3.19
C TYR A 11 12.78 -8.51 -4.07
N ASP A 12 11.97 -7.65 -4.71
CA ASP A 12 10.97 -8.10 -5.68
C ASP A 12 11.65 -8.32 -7.04
N TYR A 13 11.45 -9.51 -7.60
CA TYR A 13 12.04 -9.84 -8.89
C TYR A 13 11.44 -9.07 -10.07
N ARG A 14 10.29 -8.39 -9.83
CA ARG A 14 9.56 -7.63 -10.84
C ARG A 14 9.97 -6.16 -10.82
N ASN A 15 10.20 -5.57 -11.99
CA ASN A 15 10.28 -4.10 -12.11
C ASN A 15 8.89 -3.48 -12.29
N GLY A 16 7.94 -4.24 -12.81
CA GLY A 16 6.55 -3.85 -12.97
C GLY A 16 5.60 -4.85 -12.31
N VAL A 17 4.73 -4.36 -11.41
CA VAL A 17 3.78 -5.19 -10.63
C VAL A 17 2.75 -5.87 -11.51
N LYS A 18 2.16 -5.10 -12.45
CA LYS A 18 1.06 -5.57 -13.28
C LYS A 18 1.57 -6.36 -14.48
N TRP A 19 0.85 -7.42 -14.89
CA TRP A 19 1.27 -8.34 -15.94
C TRP A 19 1.52 -7.66 -17.29
N TRP A 20 0.79 -6.60 -17.61
CA TRP A 20 0.91 -5.85 -18.88
C TRP A 20 2.03 -4.80 -18.89
N GLN A 21 2.65 -4.53 -17.73
CA GLN A 21 3.78 -3.61 -17.68
C GLN A 21 4.98 -4.26 -18.36
N TYR A 22 5.57 -3.51 -19.30
CA TYR A 22 6.72 -3.98 -20.05
C TYR A 22 7.91 -4.25 -19.12
N ASP A 23 8.16 -5.52 -18.86
CA ASP A 23 9.21 -6.01 -17.99
C ASP A 23 9.73 -7.36 -18.52
N PRO A 24 10.63 -7.33 -19.51
CA PRO A 24 11.18 -8.54 -20.12
C PRO A 24 11.87 -9.45 -19.11
N THR A 25 12.53 -8.86 -18.11
CA THR A 25 13.22 -9.58 -17.04
C THR A 25 12.23 -10.41 -16.22
N LYS A 26 11.12 -9.84 -15.83
CA LYS A 26 10.03 -10.53 -15.12
C LYS A 26 9.52 -11.73 -15.94
N TRP A 27 9.25 -11.52 -17.21
CA TRP A 27 8.73 -12.58 -18.08
C TRP A 27 9.75 -13.70 -18.30
N LEU A 28 11.03 -13.35 -18.45
CA LEU A 28 12.11 -14.33 -18.56
C LEU A 28 12.24 -15.16 -17.28
N ILE A 29 12.32 -14.50 -16.11
CA ILE A 29 12.45 -15.17 -14.80
C ILE A 29 11.23 -16.06 -14.53
N ALA A 30 10.01 -15.56 -14.78
CA ALA A 30 8.79 -16.33 -14.62
C ALA A 30 8.73 -17.53 -15.58
N GLY A 31 9.25 -17.38 -16.81
CA GLY A 31 9.40 -18.47 -17.75
C GLY A 31 10.39 -19.55 -17.26
N LEU A 32 11.58 -19.14 -16.83
CA LEU A 32 12.60 -20.04 -16.30
C LEU A 32 12.14 -20.79 -15.05
N SER A 33 11.32 -20.16 -14.23
CA SER A 33 10.71 -20.78 -13.03
C SER A 33 9.82 -21.98 -13.42
N LYS A 34 9.07 -21.90 -14.52
CA LYS A 34 8.24 -23.02 -15.01
C LYS A 34 9.07 -24.22 -15.44
N PHE A 35 10.32 -24.01 -15.81
CA PHE A 35 11.27 -25.08 -16.16
C PHE A 35 12.13 -25.52 -14.96
N GLY A 36 11.85 -25.02 -13.74
CA GLY A 36 12.60 -25.36 -12.54
C GLY A 36 14.02 -24.77 -12.48
N LEU A 37 14.36 -23.84 -13.37
CA LEU A 37 15.69 -23.21 -13.44
C LEU A 37 15.84 -22.05 -12.45
N THR A 38 14.74 -21.53 -11.90
CA THR A 38 14.74 -20.54 -10.84
C THR A 38 13.76 -20.95 -9.74
N THR A 39 14.17 -20.76 -8.48
CA THR A 39 13.38 -21.06 -7.30
C THR A 39 13.20 -19.79 -6.47
N GLU A 40 12.21 -19.78 -5.57
CA GLU A 40 11.98 -18.68 -4.62
C GLU A 40 11.80 -17.29 -5.25
N LEU A 41 10.86 -17.16 -6.18
CA LEU A 41 10.48 -15.86 -6.73
C LEU A 41 9.88 -14.97 -5.63
N ARG A 42 10.68 -14.06 -5.11
CA ARG A 42 10.25 -13.14 -4.07
C ARG A 42 9.40 -12.02 -4.67
N THR A 43 8.24 -11.82 -4.12
CA THR A 43 7.33 -10.73 -4.50
C THR A 43 6.93 -9.94 -3.27
N VAL A 44 6.76 -8.64 -3.45
CA VAL A 44 6.13 -7.79 -2.43
C VAL A 44 4.62 -8.01 -2.49
N ASP A 45 3.99 -8.08 -1.34
CA ASP A 45 2.53 -8.19 -1.30
C ASP A 45 1.85 -6.86 -1.68
N ASP A 46 0.64 -6.99 -2.22
CA ASP A 46 -0.12 -5.84 -2.74
C ASP A 46 -0.44 -4.79 -1.65
N THR A 47 -0.56 -5.20 -0.40
CA THR A 47 -0.83 -4.29 0.72
C THR A 47 0.36 -3.39 0.99
N THR A 48 1.57 -3.94 0.97
CA THR A 48 2.81 -3.17 1.12
C THR A 48 2.99 -2.19 -0.04
N ILE A 49 2.65 -2.60 -1.26
CA ILE A 49 2.69 -1.73 -2.43
C ILE A 49 1.69 -0.58 -2.29
N LYS A 50 0.45 -0.87 -1.91
CA LYS A 50 -0.59 0.13 -1.68
C LYS A 50 -0.20 1.11 -0.57
N HIS A 51 0.43 0.61 0.51
CA HIS A 51 0.93 1.46 1.59
C HIS A 51 1.98 2.45 1.08
N ALA A 52 2.97 1.98 0.32
CA ALA A 52 3.99 2.85 -0.26
C ALA A 52 3.40 3.88 -1.26
N GLU A 53 2.39 3.49 -2.05
CA GLU A 53 1.68 4.41 -2.95
C GLU A 53 0.95 5.52 -2.17
N VAL A 54 0.27 5.17 -1.09
CA VAL A 54 -0.44 6.13 -0.22
C VAL A 54 0.55 7.06 0.47
N GLN A 55 1.66 6.54 1.00
CA GLN A 55 2.71 7.37 1.58
C GLN A 55 3.27 8.39 0.58
N MET A 56 3.52 7.97 -0.66
CA MET A 56 3.99 8.90 -1.71
C MET A 56 2.97 9.97 -2.04
N GLN A 57 1.69 9.62 -2.12
CA GLN A 57 0.61 10.58 -2.39
C GLN A 57 0.47 11.57 -1.23
N PHE A 58 0.52 11.10 0.01
CA PHE A 58 0.50 11.95 1.19
C PHE A 58 1.67 12.93 1.20
N LYS A 59 2.90 12.46 0.97
CA LYS A 59 4.10 13.31 0.91
C LYS A 59 3.99 14.39 -0.17
N LYS A 60 3.47 14.04 -1.35
CA LYS A 60 3.25 15.01 -2.43
C LYS A 60 2.19 16.06 -2.06
N ALA A 61 1.09 15.64 -1.45
CA ALA A 61 0.04 16.55 -0.99
C ALA A 61 0.60 17.51 0.07
N GLN A 62 1.36 17.01 1.04
CA GLN A 62 2.01 17.83 2.06
C GLN A 62 2.96 18.85 1.43
N GLN A 63 3.81 18.45 0.49
CA GLN A 63 4.71 19.36 -0.21
C GLN A 63 3.97 20.47 -0.97
N GLN A 64 2.84 20.15 -1.61
CA GLN A 64 2.03 21.17 -2.31
C GLN A 64 1.44 22.18 -1.32
N ILE A 65 0.96 21.73 -0.18
CA ILE A 65 0.42 22.59 0.88
C ILE A 65 1.53 23.48 1.46
N ASP A 66 2.69 22.92 1.76
CA ASP A 66 3.84 23.65 2.30
C ASP A 66 4.32 24.72 1.29
N THR A 67 4.33 24.39 0.00
CA THR A 67 4.70 25.32 -1.06
C THR A 67 3.68 26.48 -1.17
N ALA A 68 2.39 26.18 -1.09
CA ALA A 68 1.34 27.20 -1.11
C ALA A 68 1.41 28.11 0.11
N ALA A 69 1.71 27.58 1.30
CA ALA A 69 1.88 28.34 2.54
C ALA A 69 3.08 29.31 2.44
N VAL A 70 4.20 28.87 1.87
CA VAL A 70 5.39 29.71 1.66
C VAL A 70 5.12 30.84 0.66
N SER A 71 4.23 30.62 -0.30
CA SER A 71 3.86 31.63 -1.30
C SER A 71 2.96 32.75 -0.78
N GLY A 72 2.68 32.80 0.55
CA GLY A 72 1.89 33.86 1.18
C GLY A 72 0.39 33.81 0.84
N LEU A 73 -0.07 32.74 0.22
CA LEU A 73 -1.48 32.46 0.04
C LEU A 73 -2.10 32.15 1.41
N ASP A 74 -3.00 33.03 1.86
CA ASP A 74 -3.82 32.77 3.03
C ASP A 74 -4.68 31.54 2.75
N LEU A 75 -4.26 30.40 3.33
CA LEU A 75 -4.92 29.12 3.07
C LEU A 75 -6.35 29.20 3.64
N PRO A 76 -7.39 29.15 2.79
CA PRO A 76 -8.77 29.21 3.28
C PRO A 76 -9.00 28.18 4.37
N HIS A 77 -9.85 28.48 5.35
CA HIS A 77 -10.19 27.60 6.47
C HIS A 77 -10.60 26.19 6.00
N ALA A 78 -11.17 26.08 4.80
CA ALA A 78 -11.48 24.84 4.11
C ALA A 78 -10.24 23.96 3.84
N MET A 79 -9.09 24.58 3.55
CA MET A 79 -7.85 23.85 3.26
C MET A 79 -7.23 23.24 4.52
N LYS A 80 -7.37 23.92 5.66
CA LYS A 80 -6.91 23.39 6.96
C LYS A 80 -7.74 22.18 7.38
N SER A 81 -9.06 22.25 7.25
CA SER A 81 -9.95 21.11 7.54
C SER A 81 -9.68 19.91 6.62
N PHE A 82 -9.27 20.18 5.38
CA PHE A 82 -8.82 19.15 4.45
C PHE A 82 -7.51 18.48 4.87
N GLN A 83 -6.53 19.26 5.34
CA GLN A 83 -5.28 18.72 5.87
C GLN A 83 -5.54 17.79 7.05
N ASP A 84 -6.35 18.24 8.01
CA ASP A 84 -6.68 17.45 9.19
C ASP A 84 -7.37 16.13 8.81
N ARG A 85 -8.28 16.18 7.83
CA ARG A 85 -8.96 14.99 7.32
C ARG A 85 -8.02 14.02 6.60
N ILE A 86 -7.12 14.52 5.74
CA ILE A 86 -6.12 13.68 5.07
C ILE A 86 -5.20 13.04 6.09
N LYS A 87 -4.74 13.80 7.09
CA LYS A 87 -3.90 13.28 8.15
C LYS A 87 -4.62 12.19 8.95
N PHE A 88 -5.86 12.42 9.32
CA PHE A 88 -6.69 11.44 10.05
C PHE A 88 -6.83 10.13 9.26
N GLU A 89 -7.19 10.20 7.97
CA GLU A 89 -7.34 9.01 7.11
C GLU A 89 -6.00 8.30 6.87
N TYR A 90 -4.91 9.05 6.78
CA TYR A 90 -3.57 8.48 6.64
C TYR A 90 -3.14 7.74 7.91
N ASP A 91 -3.35 8.32 9.07
CA ASP A 91 -3.01 7.70 10.36
C ASP A 91 -3.86 6.42 10.57
N ALA A 92 -5.16 6.46 10.28
CA ALA A 92 -6.05 5.30 10.34
C ALA A 92 -5.63 4.20 9.35
N PHE A 93 -5.24 4.57 8.14
CA PHE A 93 -4.72 3.62 7.16
C PHE A 93 -3.43 2.96 7.64
N THR A 94 -2.48 3.74 8.17
CA THR A 94 -1.21 3.25 8.70
C THR A 94 -1.43 2.26 9.84
N GLN A 95 -2.29 2.59 10.79
CA GLN A 95 -2.64 1.71 11.89
C GLN A 95 -3.24 0.39 11.39
N THR A 96 -4.14 0.45 10.40
CA THR A 96 -4.76 -0.74 9.82
C THR A 96 -3.73 -1.63 9.12
N VAL A 97 -2.73 -1.04 8.46
CA VAL A 97 -1.62 -1.79 7.85
C VAL A 97 -0.74 -2.46 8.91
N GLU A 98 -0.46 -1.77 10.01
CA GLU A 98 0.30 -2.35 11.14
C GLU A 98 -0.43 -3.53 11.77
N GLU A 99 -1.75 -3.41 11.99
CA GLU A 99 -2.60 -4.52 12.46
C GLU A 99 -2.53 -5.72 11.51
N TRP A 100 -2.59 -5.47 10.21
CA TRP A 100 -2.48 -6.51 9.19
C TRP A 100 -1.11 -7.21 9.21
N GLN A 101 -0.02 -6.44 9.34
CA GLN A 101 1.34 -6.99 9.43
C GLN A 101 1.51 -7.83 10.70
N ALA A 102 0.97 -7.38 11.83
CA ALA A 102 0.98 -8.13 13.09
C ALA A 102 0.21 -9.46 12.98
N LEU A 103 -0.96 -9.46 12.34
CA LEU A 103 -1.72 -10.69 12.08
C LEU A 103 -0.96 -11.65 11.16
N LYS A 104 -0.32 -11.14 10.12
CA LYS A 104 0.51 -11.93 9.21
C LYS A 104 1.68 -12.58 9.94
N ALA A 105 2.40 -11.83 10.78
CA ALA A 105 3.49 -12.35 11.59
C ALA A 105 3.00 -13.47 12.55
N LYS A 106 1.87 -13.25 13.22
CA LYS A 106 1.24 -14.25 14.09
C LYS A 106 0.83 -15.51 13.35
N THR A 107 0.31 -15.38 12.13
CA THR A 107 -0.05 -16.53 11.28
C THR A 107 1.18 -17.36 10.88
N ILE A 108 2.29 -16.67 10.56
CA ILE A 108 3.54 -17.36 10.22
C ILE A 108 4.09 -18.11 11.44
N GLU A 109 4.01 -17.52 12.63
CA GLU A 109 4.46 -18.14 13.87
C GLU A 109 3.61 -19.38 14.23
N LEU A 110 2.28 -19.26 14.11
CA LEU A 110 1.36 -20.37 14.34
C LEU A 110 1.59 -21.54 13.35
N LYS A 111 1.94 -21.26 12.11
CA LYS A 111 2.28 -22.28 11.12
C LYS A 111 3.61 -22.99 11.39
N LYS A 112 4.49 -22.39 12.19
CA LYS A 112 5.76 -22.98 12.60
C LYS A 112 5.62 -23.90 13.82
N THR A 113 4.58 -23.72 14.64
CA THR A 113 4.31 -24.56 15.78
C THR A 113 3.44 -25.76 15.36
N GLU A 114 3.93 -26.98 15.54
CA GLU A 114 3.31 -28.26 15.16
C GLU A 114 1.99 -28.58 15.90
N PHE A 115 0.97 -27.75 15.73
CA PHE A 115 -0.37 -28.05 16.26
C PHE A 115 -1.37 -28.23 15.10
N ALA A 116 -1.18 -29.30 14.32
CA ALA A 116 -1.98 -29.59 13.13
C ALA A 116 -3.50 -29.67 13.39
N ASP A 117 -3.95 -30.14 14.55
CA ASP A 117 -5.38 -30.36 14.86
C ASP A 117 -6.16 -29.11 15.31
N ARG A 118 -5.45 -28.04 15.71
CA ARG A 118 -6.08 -26.74 16.05
C ARG A 118 -6.03 -25.70 14.94
N ILE A 119 -5.32 -25.99 13.87
CA ILE A 119 -5.05 -25.04 12.79
C ILE A 119 -6.33 -24.66 12.03
N HIS A 120 -7.28 -25.57 11.84
CA HIS A 120 -8.47 -25.27 11.04
C HIS A 120 -9.35 -24.18 11.66
N GLU A 121 -9.61 -24.24 12.96
CA GLU A 121 -10.46 -23.25 13.63
C GLU A 121 -9.79 -21.88 13.76
N VAL A 122 -8.49 -21.85 13.98
CA VAL A 122 -7.68 -20.63 14.03
C VAL A 122 -7.48 -20.05 12.62
N ASP A 123 -7.31 -20.89 11.60
CA ASP A 123 -7.13 -20.46 10.21
C ASP A 123 -8.41 -19.78 9.67
N ASP A 124 -9.58 -20.30 9.99
CA ASP A 124 -10.85 -19.70 9.57
C ASP A 124 -11.12 -18.35 10.25
N LYS A 125 -10.81 -18.23 11.55
CA LYS A 125 -10.90 -16.95 12.25
C LYS A 125 -9.91 -15.93 11.71
N LEU A 126 -8.68 -16.32 11.45
CA LEU A 126 -7.65 -15.47 10.87
C LEU A 126 -8.02 -15.03 9.44
N LYS A 127 -8.57 -15.92 8.60
CA LYS A 127 -9.08 -15.57 7.27
C LYS A 127 -10.17 -14.50 7.35
N HIS A 128 -11.08 -14.63 8.32
CA HIS A 128 -12.12 -13.63 8.54
C HIS A 128 -11.53 -12.28 8.95
N ASP A 129 -10.59 -12.26 9.90
CA ASP A 129 -9.94 -11.05 10.37
C ASP A 129 -9.11 -10.39 9.27
N TYR A 130 -8.40 -11.17 8.44
CA TYR A 130 -7.69 -10.67 7.27
C TYR A 130 -8.64 -10.01 6.27
N ALA A 131 -9.75 -10.65 5.93
CA ALA A 131 -10.72 -10.09 4.99
C ALA A 131 -11.30 -8.76 5.51
N LYS A 132 -11.58 -8.67 6.81
CA LYS A 132 -12.07 -7.45 7.45
C LYS A 132 -11.06 -6.31 7.41
N ILE A 133 -9.79 -6.59 7.68
CA ILE A 133 -8.72 -5.59 7.63
C ILE A 133 -8.45 -5.17 6.18
N GLU A 134 -8.44 -6.11 5.24
CA GLU A 134 -8.28 -5.81 3.83
C GLU A 134 -9.39 -4.87 3.31
N GLN A 135 -10.62 -5.11 3.74
CA GLN A 135 -11.75 -4.23 3.42
C GLN A 135 -11.56 -2.82 3.98
N LYS A 136 -11.11 -2.68 5.24
CA LYS A 136 -10.80 -1.37 5.84
C LYS A 136 -9.68 -0.64 5.08
N ILE A 137 -8.62 -1.34 4.67
CA ILE A 137 -7.54 -0.78 3.87
C ILE A 137 -8.07 -0.23 2.54
N LEU A 138 -8.96 -0.96 1.88
CA LEU A 138 -9.57 -0.53 0.63
C LEU A 138 -10.45 0.71 0.82
N GLU A 139 -11.21 0.77 1.90
CA GLU A 139 -12.06 1.90 2.25
C GLU A 139 -11.23 3.16 2.52
N HIS A 140 -10.21 3.09 3.39
CA HIS A 140 -9.31 4.21 3.66
C HIS A 140 -8.56 4.68 2.41
N ASN A 141 -8.09 3.76 1.58
CA ASN A 141 -7.45 4.11 0.30
C ASN A 141 -8.42 4.85 -0.65
N SER A 142 -9.70 4.42 -0.70
CA SER A 142 -10.74 5.10 -1.48
C SER A 142 -11.00 6.52 -0.96
N ASN A 143 -11.10 6.68 0.37
CA ASN A 143 -11.31 7.98 1.02
C ASN A 143 -10.15 8.93 0.75
N LEU A 144 -8.92 8.46 0.87
CA LEU A 144 -7.72 9.23 0.56
C LEU A 144 -7.68 9.66 -0.92
N LYS A 145 -7.98 8.76 -1.86
CA LYS A 145 -8.05 9.10 -3.29
C LYS A 145 -9.08 10.17 -3.58
N THR A 146 -10.23 10.11 -2.92
CA THR A 146 -11.29 11.12 -3.07
C THR A 146 -10.84 12.46 -2.51
N ALA A 147 -10.21 12.47 -1.33
CA ALA A 147 -9.66 13.67 -0.73
C ALA A 147 -8.57 14.32 -1.61
N PHE A 148 -7.66 13.54 -2.17
CA PHE A 148 -6.62 14.05 -3.08
C PHE A 148 -7.19 14.62 -4.38
N ARG A 149 -8.25 14.00 -4.95
CA ARG A 149 -8.90 14.51 -6.16
C ARG A 149 -9.55 15.87 -5.92
N SER A 150 -10.19 16.08 -4.77
CA SER A 150 -10.84 17.36 -4.44
C SER A 150 -9.81 18.49 -4.26
N ILE A 151 -8.63 18.21 -3.72
CA ILE A 151 -7.53 19.17 -3.65
C ILE A 151 -7.06 19.55 -5.07
N GLY A 152 -6.82 18.58 -5.94
CA GLY A 152 -6.35 18.83 -7.29
C GLY A 152 -7.34 19.59 -8.19
N GLN A 153 -8.64 19.55 -7.87
CA GLN A 153 -9.65 20.34 -8.56
C GLN A 153 -9.69 21.80 -8.05
N ASN A 154 -9.53 22.00 -6.73
CA ASN A 154 -9.53 23.34 -6.14
C ASN A 154 -8.26 24.15 -6.48
N THR A 155 -7.11 23.50 -6.69
CA THR A 155 -5.87 24.16 -7.10
C THR A 155 -5.85 24.55 -8.59
N LYS A 156 -6.76 24.02 -9.42
CA LYS A 156 -6.92 24.41 -10.84
C LYS A 156 -7.94 25.52 -11.05
N ALA A 157 -8.77 25.81 -10.05
CA ALA A 157 -9.82 26.82 -10.12
C ALA A 157 -9.41 28.18 -9.48
N ALA A 158 -8.22 28.24 -8.88
CA ALA A 158 -7.58 29.45 -8.35
C ALA A 158 -6.42 29.88 -9.26
#